data_714cad684734e704fb59c25a693da7df
#
_entry.id   714cad684734e704fb59c25a693da7df
#
_cell.length_a   1.000
_cell.length_b   1.000
_cell.length_c   1.000
_cell.angle_alpha   90.00
_cell.angle_beta   90.00
_cell.angle_gamma   90.00
#
_symmetry.space_group_name_H-M   'P 1'
#
loop_
_entity.id
_entity.type
_entity.pdbx_description
1 polymer ?
#
loop_
_entity_poly.entity_id
_entity_poly.type
_entity_poly.pdbx_seq_one_letter_code
_entity_poly.pdbx_strand_id
1 'polypeptide(L)'
;MYHTIIVGGGIAGLYTQYKLLKKSSKSSKSSKSSILLIEKNNLLGGRIYTHKVNVKGKTHTMEAGAGRFNDNHKLLLSLIKELGYKNKIIKIPSNVNVICTKPKWQNDEISKFSPYDYLDSILGHYKLKTNMKNISFENWLKKNIDNKIISFLKDIYPYKDIFKANAFDALNLYKRDLNINNNFYILQGGLMQITEKLKKEIISMGGVIKLNTELKNIENIEGSYLIKTNKSDYLCEKLILTGQKPDLLKIKYLKPVKKLIDTVRNANLCRFYFIFDTKNCSWFKNIKKTITDSKLSYFIPINYETGLVMISYVDEYNATYLKKMEMDSKPKLVNYLLNECEKMFGIKKIPKPIWTKSFYWECGVGNWKVGVDSKLIEKKISKPMRNENIFICGENYSSESQSWIEGALKTAENVLSKIK
;
A
#
# COMPACT_ATOMS: atom_id res chain seq x y z
N MET A 1 -28.59 6.02 -18.29
CA MET A 1 -27.56 7.03 -17.93
C MET A 1 -27.34 6.98 -16.41
N TYR A 2 -26.10 7.03 -15.93
CA TYR A 2 -25.77 7.12 -14.51
C TYR A 2 -25.46 8.57 -14.12
N HIS A 3 -25.83 8.96 -12.92
CA HIS A 3 -25.37 10.26 -12.40
C HIS A 3 -23.85 10.25 -12.16
N THR A 4 -23.31 9.14 -11.62
CA THR A 4 -21.88 9.02 -11.37
C THR A 4 -21.38 7.61 -11.72
N ILE A 5 -20.26 7.55 -12.45
CA ILE A 5 -19.50 6.30 -12.62
C ILE A 5 -18.17 6.41 -11.87
N ILE A 6 -17.84 5.36 -11.13
CA ILE A 6 -16.57 5.21 -10.42
C ILE A 6 -15.78 4.09 -11.06
N VAL A 7 -14.56 4.35 -11.48
CA VAL A 7 -13.66 3.37 -12.10
C VAL A 7 -12.59 2.96 -11.11
N GLY A 8 -12.64 1.69 -10.69
CA GLY A 8 -11.73 1.07 -9.74
C GLY A 8 -12.41 0.68 -8.44
N GLY A 9 -12.38 -0.62 -8.13
CA GLY A 9 -12.98 -1.25 -6.95
C GLY A 9 -12.02 -1.36 -5.76
N GLY A 10 -10.98 -0.53 -5.69
CA GLY A 10 -10.14 -0.36 -4.51
C GLY A 10 -10.85 0.41 -3.41
N ILE A 11 -10.16 0.57 -2.26
CA ILE A 11 -10.76 1.24 -1.09
C ILE A 11 -11.21 2.68 -1.40
N ALA A 12 -10.49 3.43 -2.24
CA ALA A 12 -10.88 4.79 -2.63
C ALA A 12 -12.23 4.79 -3.37
N GLY A 13 -12.40 3.90 -4.35
CA GLY A 13 -13.66 3.80 -5.11
C GLY A 13 -14.82 3.31 -4.28
N LEU A 14 -14.63 2.24 -3.50
CA LEU A 14 -15.66 1.70 -2.61
C LEU A 14 -16.09 2.73 -1.55
N TYR A 15 -15.14 3.40 -0.92
CA TYR A 15 -15.42 4.45 0.06
C TYR A 15 -16.18 5.62 -0.58
N THR A 16 -15.76 6.07 -1.76
CA THR A 16 -16.43 7.16 -2.49
C THR A 16 -17.88 6.78 -2.82
N GLN A 17 -18.11 5.57 -3.35
CA GLN A 17 -19.47 5.10 -3.65
C GLN A 17 -20.33 5.03 -2.39
N TYR A 18 -19.81 4.44 -1.32
CA TYR A 18 -20.49 4.33 -0.04
C TYR A 18 -20.90 5.70 0.52
N LYS A 19 -19.99 6.68 0.52
CA LYS A 19 -20.28 8.03 1.03
C LYS A 19 -21.29 8.79 0.16
N LEU A 20 -21.22 8.67 -1.16
CA LEU A 20 -22.19 9.28 -2.06
C LEU A 20 -23.60 8.70 -1.86
N LEU A 21 -23.73 7.37 -1.77
CA LEU A 21 -25.02 6.72 -1.51
C LEU A 21 -25.58 7.11 -0.15
N LYS A 22 -24.73 7.15 0.88
CA LYS A 22 -25.15 7.56 2.24
C LYS A 22 -25.60 9.03 2.29
N LYS A 23 -25.02 9.90 1.46
CA LYS A 23 -25.46 11.29 1.33
C LYS A 23 -26.82 11.38 0.62
N SER A 24 -27.01 10.61 -0.47
CA SER A 24 -28.28 10.57 -1.21
C SER A 24 -29.44 10.02 -0.36
N SER A 25 -29.21 9.01 0.47
CA SER A 25 -30.25 8.44 1.32
C SER A 25 -30.78 9.39 2.42
N LYS A 26 -30.01 10.43 2.77
CA LYS A 26 -30.40 11.47 3.74
C LYS A 26 -31.09 12.67 3.09
N SER A 27 -31.09 12.76 1.76
CA SER A 27 -31.73 13.85 1.02
C SER A 27 -33.18 13.50 0.73
N SER A 28 -34.12 14.35 1.10
CA SER A 28 -35.55 14.23 0.81
C SER A 28 -35.91 14.41 -0.69
N LYS A 29 -34.94 14.74 -1.54
CA LYS A 29 -35.14 14.88 -2.99
C LYS A 29 -35.26 13.50 -3.65
N SER A 30 -36.37 13.27 -4.30
CA SER A 30 -36.88 12.00 -4.83
C SER A 30 -36.06 11.33 -5.97
N SER A 31 -34.93 11.87 -6.40
CA SER A 31 -34.09 11.23 -7.40
C SER A 31 -32.93 10.49 -6.71
N LYS A 32 -33.09 9.18 -6.52
CA LYS A 32 -31.96 8.31 -6.14
C LYS A 32 -30.86 8.45 -7.20
N SER A 33 -29.76 9.10 -6.86
CA SER A 33 -28.59 9.21 -7.75
C SER A 33 -28.11 7.81 -8.11
N SER A 34 -28.21 7.42 -9.39
CA SER A 34 -27.71 6.14 -9.86
C SER A 34 -26.18 6.17 -9.91
N ILE A 35 -25.53 5.35 -9.09
CA ILE A 35 -24.07 5.30 -8.99
C ILE A 35 -23.58 3.91 -9.36
N LEU A 36 -22.78 3.83 -10.43
CA LEU A 36 -22.12 2.61 -10.88
C LEU A 36 -20.64 2.62 -10.49
N LEU A 37 -20.16 1.52 -9.94
CA LEU A 37 -18.73 1.23 -9.83
C LEU A 37 -18.36 0.10 -10.78
N ILE A 38 -17.29 0.29 -11.57
CA ILE A 38 -16.71 -0.75 -12.44
C ILE A 38 -15.31 -1.11 -11.93
N GLU A 39 -14.99 -2.41 -11.94
CA GLU A 39 -13.68 -2.96 -11.55
C GLU A 39 -13.21 -3.95 -12.62
N LYS A 40 -11.96 -3.82 -13.06
CA LYS A 40 -11.37 -4.67 -14.12
C LYS A 40 -11.15 -6.12 -13.69
N ASN A 41 -10.95 -6.36 -12.39
CA ASN A 41 -10.72 -7.69 -11.83
C ASN A 41 -12.03 -8.33 -11.35
N ASN A 42 -11.96 -9.61 -11.02
CA ASN A 42 -13.05 -10.37 -10.41
C ASN A 42 -13.17 -10.16 -8.89
N LEU A 43 -12.28 -9.36 -8.28
CA LEU A 43 -12.18 -9.13 -6.84
C LEU A 43 -12.09 -7.65 -6.53
N LEU A 44 -12.83 -7.20 -5.50
CA LEU A 44 -12.73 -5.85 -4.94
C LEU A 44 -11.62 -5.75 -3.89
N GLY A 45 -11.20 -4.52 -3.60
CA GLY A 45 -10.21 -4.23 -2.56
C GLY A 45 -8.90 -3.65 -3.11
N GLY A 46 -8.58 -3.95 -4.37
CA GLY A 46 -7.31 -3.53 -4.97
C GLY A 46 -6.12 -4.08 -4.17
N ARG A 47 -5.31 -3.21 -3.58
CA ARG A 47 -4.16 -3.59 -2.71
C ARG A 47 -4.53 -3.97 -1.27
N ILE A 48 -5.80 -3.99 -0.91
CA ILE A 48 -6.30 -4.63 0.31
C ILE A 48 -6.74 -6.05 -0.07
N TYR A 49 -5.89 -7.01 0.22
CA TYR A 49 -6.17 -8.41 -0.08
C TYR A 49 -5.68 -9.30 1.07
N THR A 50 -6.61 -9.94 1.75
CA THR A 50 -6.36 -10.93 2.80
C THR A 50 -6.50 -12.33 2.21
N HIS A 51 -5.40 -13.06 2.10
CA HIS A 51 -5.40 -14.44 1.62
C HIS A 51 -5.69 -15.40 2.77
N LYS A 52 -6.61 -16.32 2.54
CA LYS A 52 -6.92 -17.42 3.47
C LYS A 52 -6.65 -18.75 2.78
N VAL A 53 -6.00 -19.66 3.49
CA VAL A 53 -5.72 -21.01 2.99
C VAL A 53 -5.85 -22.03 4.12
N ASN A 54 -6.39 -23.20 3.82
CA ASN A 54 -6.38 -24.34 4.74
C ASN A 54 -5.18 -25.23 4.41
N VAL A 55 -4.32 -25.48 5.40
CA VAL A 55 -3.17 -26.36 5.29
C VAL A 55 -3.21 -27.32 6.47
N LYS A 56 -3.27 -28.61 6.21
CA LYS A 56 -3.39 -29.68 7.23
C LYS A 56 -4.49 -29.41 8.27
N GLY A 57 -5.68 -29.00 7.82
CA GLY A 57 -6.84 -28.74 8.67
C GLY A 57 -6.83 -27.41 9.43
N LYS A 58 -5.75 -26.62 9.35
CA LYS A 58 -5.65 -25.29 9.98
C LYS A 58 -5.84 -24.19 8.97
N THR A 59 -6.69 -23.19 9.29
CA THR A 59 -6.88 -22.00 8.46
C THR A 59 -5.82 -20.95 8.80
N HIS A 60 -5.08 -20.53 7.78
CA HIS A 60 -4.08 -19.48 7.88
C HIS A 60 -4.59 -18.23 7.18
N THR A 61 -4.44 -17.08 7.84
CA THR A 61 -4.81 -15.76 7.31
C THR A 61 -3.58 -14.90 7.16
N MET A 62 -3.37 -14.33 5.99
CA MET A 62 -2.19 -13.51 5.69
C MET A 62 -2.55 -12.31 4.81
N GLU A 63 -1.96 -11.16 5.12
CA GLU A 63 -2.15 -9.95 4.33
C GLU A 63 -1.22 -9.94 3.11
N ALA A 64 -1.80 -10.06 1.94
CA ALA A 64 -1.06 -10.03 0.69
C ALA A 64 -0.60 -8.61 0.30
N GLY A 65 -1.40 -7.60 0.65
CA GLY A 65 -1.15 -6.19 0.39
C GLY A 65 -1.06 -5.35 1.67
N ALA A 66 -1.95 -4.39 1.87
CA ALA A 66 -2.03 -3.62 3.11
C ALA A 66 -2.20 -4.56 4.31
N GLY A 67 -1.42 -4.35 5.37
CA GLY A 67 -1.40 -5.32 6.48
C GLY A 67 -1.46 -4.69 7.87
N ARG A 68 -1.28 -3.37 7.99
CA ARG A 68 -1.33 -2.66 9.27
C ARG A 68 -1.72 -1.20 9.08
N PHE A 69 -2.08 -0.55 10.17
CA PHE A 69 -2.38 0.88 10.25
C PHE A 69 -1.91 1.43 11.60
N ASN A 70 -1.96 2.75 11.79
CA ASN A 70 -1.49 3.40 13.02
C ASN A 70 -2.49 4.45 13.53
N ASP A 71 -2.18 5.08 14.66
CA ASP A 71 -3.02 6.09 15.36
C ASP A 71 -3.30 7.33 14.50
N ASN A 72 -2.44 7.65 13.53
CA ASN A 72 -2.58 8.82 12.66
C ASN A 72 -3.59 8.57 11.53
N HIS A 73 -4.00 7.33 11.32
CA HIS A 73 -4.96 6.93 10.29
C HIS A 73 -6.41 7.14 10.76
N LYS A 74 -6.79 8.41 10.97
CA LYS A 74 -8.06 8.79 11.62
C LYS A 74 -9.29 8.42 10.79
N LEU A 75 -9.23 8.58 9.45
CA LEU A 75 -10.36 8.20 8.58
C LEU A 75 -10.53 6.68 8.55
N LEU A 76 -9.45 5.92 8.48
CA LEU A 76 -9.51 4.47 8.51
C LEU A 76 -10.05 3.96 9.85
N LEU A 77 -9.56 4.50 10.96
CA LEU A 77 -10.06 4.15 12.31
C LEU A 77 -11.55 4.48 12.47
N SER A 78 -11.98 5.63 11.95
CA SER A 78 -13.39 6.02 11.93
C SER A 78 -14.22 5.05 11.08
N LEU A 79 -13.75 4.72 9.88
CA LEU A 79 -14.42 3.77 8.99
C LEU A 79 -14.53 2.37 9.62
N ILE A 80 -13.46 1.86 10.24
CA ILE A 80 -13.47 0.57 10.95
C ILE A 80 -14.54 0.55 12.05
N LYS A 81 -14.66 1.64 12.81
CA LYS A 81 -15.69 1.80 13.85
C LYS A 81 -17.09 1.87 13.23
N GLU A 82 -17.28 2.67 12.18
CA GLU A 82 -18.54 2.83 11.45
C GLU A 82 -19.06 1.49 10.89
N LEU A 83 -18.14 0.64 10.42
CA LEU A 83 -18.47 -0.68 9.90
C LEU A 83 -18.66 -1.78 10.98
N GLY A 84 -18.56 -1.42 12.26
CA GLY A 84 -18.79 -2.33 13.39
C GLY A 84 -17.60 -3.19 13.79
N TYR A 85 -16.38 -2.86 13.35
CA TYR A 85 -15.19 -3.66 13.61
C TYR A 85 -14.26 -3.11 14.71
N LYS A 86 -14.73 -2.16 15.54
CA LYS A 86 -13.92 -1.57 16.63
C LYS A 86 -13.22 -2.63 17.49
N ASN A 87 -13.97 -3.65 17.90
CA ASN A 87 -13.48 -4.71 18.81
C ASN A 87 -12.52 -5.71 18.13
N LYS A 88 -12.31 -5.60 16.82
CA LYS A 88 -11.36 -6.42 16.05
C LYS A 88 -10.00 -5.74 15.88
N ILE A 89 -9.81 -4.53 16.37
CA ILE A 89 -8.54 -3.80 16.31
C ILE A 89 -7.59 -4.40 17.35
N ILE A 90 -6.45 -4.92 16.89
CA ILE A 90 -5.42 -5.51 17.74
C ILE A 90 -4.14 -4.69 17.60
N LYS A 91 -3.60 -4.21 18.72
CA LYS A 91 -2.29 -3.55 18.76
C LYS A 91 -1.19 -4.59 18.54
N ILE A 92 -0.21 -4.24 17.73
CA ILE A 92 0.96 -5.08 17.45
C ILE A 92 2.25 -4.39 17.90
N PRO A 93 3.29 -5.17 18.28
CA PRO A 93 4.60 -4.59 18.62
C PRO A 93 5.21 -3.83 17.43
N SER A 94 5.75 -2.65 17.71
CA SER A 94 6.51 -1.85 16.74
C SER A 94 7.99 -2.20 16.73
N ASN A 95 8.51 -2.73 17.85
CA ASN A 95 9.91 -3.07 18.02
C ASN A 95 10.40 -4.04 16.94
N VAL A 96 11.63 -3.85 16.53
CA VAL A 96 12.28 -4.65 15.49
C VAL A 96 13.72 -4.95 15.90
N ASN A 97 14.13 -6.20 15.71
CA ASN A 97 15.53 -6.59 15.82
C ASN A 97 16.26 -6.22 14.53
N VAL A 98 17.54 -5.92 14.65
CA VAL A 98 18.45 -5.69 13.52
C VAL A 98 19.48 -6.81 13.51
N ILE A 99 19.62 -7.50 12.39
CA ILE A 99 20.66 -8.51 12.18
C ILE A 99 21.36 -8.22 10.87
N CYS A 100 22.66 -7.90 10.96
CA CYS A 100 23.52 -7.68 9.83
C CYS A 100 24.24 -8.97 9.43
N THR A 101 24.16 -9.33 8.17
CA THR A 101 24.82 -10.51 7.60
C THR A 101 26.06 -10.17 6.78
N LYS A 102 26.18 -8.90 6.35
CA LYS A 102 27.35 -8.41 5.61
C LYS A 102 28.52 -8.17 6.56
N PRO A 103 29.74 -8.70 6.25
CA PRO A 103 30.91 -8.56 7.14
C PRO A 103 31.20 -7.11 7.57
N LYS A 104 30.99 -6.13 6.71
CA LYS A 104 31.25 -4.72 6.99
C LYS A 104 30.36 -4.12 8.11
N TRP A 105 29.24 -4.77 8.44
CA TRP A 105 28.31 -4.33 9.49
C TRP A 105 28.27 -5.26 10.70
N GLN A 106 28.79 -6.49 10.54
CA GLN A 106 28.91 -7.41 11.67
C GLN A 106 29.90 -6.83 12.70
N ASN A 107 29.47 -6.72 13.94
CA ASN A 107 30.27 -6.16 15.05
C ASN A 107 30.66 -4.67 14.91
N ASP A 108 30.11 -3.94 13.92
CA ASP A 108 30.29 -2.49 13.83
C ASP A 108 29.30 -1.78 14.78
N GLU A 109 29.80 -0.75 15.48
CA GLU A 109 28.99 0.04 16.44
C GLU A 109 27.71 0.60 15.80
N ILE A 110 27.75 0.92 14.49
CA ILE A 110 26.60 1.45 13.76
C ILE A 110 25.42 0.47 13.72
N SER A 111 25.69 -0.83 13.76
CA SER A 111 24.65 -1.87 13.70
C SER A 111 23.96 -2.12 15.05
N LYS A 112 24.41 -1.50 16.13
CA LYS A 112 23.75 -1.53 17.44
C LYS A 112 22.43 -0.75 17.43
N PHE A 113 22.28 0.20 16.51
CA PHE A 113 21.09 1.03 16.36
C PHE A 113 20.26 0.56 15.15
N SER A 114 18.95 0.69 15.28
CA SER A 114 18.05 0.42 14.15
C SER A 114 18.12 1.56 13.12
N PRO A 115 17.74 1.32 11.85
CA PRO A 115 17.64 2.39 10.87
C PRO A 115 16.61 3.46 11.29
N TYR A 116 15.66 3.13 12.13
CA TYR A 116 14.66 4.06 12.66
C TYR A 116 15.27 5.03 13.67
N ASP A 117 16.20 4.58 14.51
CA ASP A 117 16.91 5.45 15.47
C ASP A 117 17.71 6.53 14.74
N TYR A 118 18.35 6.17 13.62
CA TYR A 118 19.04 7.15 12.77
C TYR A 118 18.07 8.15 12.12
N LEU A 119 16.92 7.68 11.63
CA LEU A 119 15.92 8.57 11.04
C LEU A 119 15.26 9.48 12.08
N ASP A 120 15.05 9.02 13.29
CA ASP A 120 14.57 9.84 14.41
C ASP A 120 15.58 10.90 14.80
N SER A 121 16.87 10.54 14.89
CA SER A 121 17.96 11.49 15.11
C SER A 121 18.00 12.57 14.02
N ILE A 122 17.90 12.17 12.75
CA ILE A 122 17.86 13.11 11.62
C ILE A 122 16.67 14.07 11.76
N LEU A 123 15.48 13.59 12.10
CA LEU A 123 14.31 14.43 12.32
C LEU A 123 14.43 15.34 13.55
N GLY A 124 15.18 14.92 14.58
CA GLY A 124 15.49 15.73 15.74
C GLY A 124 16.40 16.93 15.42
N HIS A 125 17.33 16.76 14.49
CA HIS A 125 18.31 17.80 14.14
C HIS A 125 17.86 18.69 12.95
N TYR A 126 17.06 18.17 12.03
CA TYR A 126 16.72 18.88 10.79
C TYR A 126 15.23 19.21 10.72
N LYS A 127 14.91 20.51 10.59
CA LYS A 127 13.55 20.96 10.31
C LYS A 127 13.20 20.71 8.83
N LEU A 128 11.99 20.21 8.56
CA LEU A 128 11.49 20.02 7.20
C LEU A 128 11.29 21.38 6.53
N LYS A 129 12.00 21.61 5.41
CA LYS A 129 11.90 22.82 4.59
C LYS A 129 11.38 22.51 3.19
N THR A 130 10.62 23.41 2.61
CA THR A 130 9.97 23.21 1.30
C THR A 130 10.97 22.96 0.15
N ASN A 131 12.17 23.57 0.21
CA ASN A 131 13.22 23.37 -0.79
C ASN A 131 13.75 21.92 -0.83
N MET A 132 13.53 21.12 0.22
CA MET A 132 13.85 19.69 0.25
C MET A 132 13.03 18.87 -0.76
N LYS A 133 11.96 19.44 -1.32
CA LYS A 133 11.20 18.82 -2.43
C LYS A 133 12.01 18.74 -3.73
N ASN A 134 13.02 19.60 -3.90
CA ASN A 134 13.83 19.70 -5.11
C ASN A 134 15.05 18.77 -5.13
N ILE A 135 15.20 17.91 -4.14
CA ILE A 135 16.30 16.96 -4.02
C ILE A 135 15.78 15.61 -3.59
N SER A 136 16.37 14.50 -4.10
CA SER A 136 16.03 13.16 -3.63
C SER A 136 16.46 12.97 -2.18
N PHE A 137 15.78 12.09 -1.45
CA PHE A 137 16.15 11.79 -0.06
C PHE A 137 17.58 11.27 0.03
N GLU A 138 18.00 10.39 -0.88
CA GLU A 138 19.40 9.93 -0.94
C GLU A 138 20.40 11.07 -1.11
N ASN A 139 20.17 11.99 -2.06
CA ASN A 139 21.07 13.10 -2.30
C ASN A 139 21.05 14.14 -1.17
N TRP A 140 19.91 14.30 -0.50
CA TRP A 140 19.82 15.14 0.67
C TRP A 140 20.62 14.55 1.84
N LEU A 141 20.53 13.24 2.07
CA LEU A 141 21.34 12.54 3.07
C LEU A 141 22.84 12.74 2.79
N LYS A 142 23.30 12.55 1.53
CA LYS A 142 24.70 12.72 1.14
C LYS A 142 25.27 14.13 1.43
N LYS A 143 24.42 15.15 1.51
CA LYS A 143 24.83 16.52 1.81
C LYS A 143 24.85 16.83 3.31
N ASN A 144 24.16 16.07 4.13
CA ASN A 144 23.89 16.46 5.52
C ASN A 144 24.31 15.40 6.55
N ILE A 145 24.57 14.17 6.14
CA ILE A 145 24.77 13.03 7.04
C ILE A 145 26.07 12.31 6.66
N ASP A 146 26.70 11.68 7.64
CA ASP A 146 27.91 10.88 7.47
C ASP A 146 27.68 9.74 6.45
N ASN A 147 28.68 9.54 5.57
CA ASN A 147 28.60 8.55 4.48
C ASN A 147 28.50 7.11 4.99
N LYS A 148 29.07 6.79 6.16
CA LYS A 148 28.96 5.46 6.76
C LYS A 148 27.52 5.18 7.19
N ILE A 149 26.85 6.17 7.82
CA ILE A 149 25.43 6.10 8.20
C ILE A 149 24.56 5.92 6.95
N ILE A 150 24.81 6.68 5.90
CA ILE A 150 24.05 6.55 4.65
C ILE A 150 24.21 5.16 4.02
N SER A 151 25.45 4.65 3.99
CA SER A 151 25.73 3.30 3.47
C SER A 151 25.01 2.23 4.29
N PHE A 152 25.00 2.37 5.62
CA PHE A 152 24.26 1.48 6.49
C PHE A 152 22.75 1.57 6.26
N LEU A 153 22.17 2.76 6.23
CA LEU A 153 20.74 2.95 5.95
C LEU A 153 20.32 2.36 4.60
N LYS A 154 21.12 2.53 3.55
CA LYS A 154 20.83 1.94 2.24
C LYS A 154 20.86 0.41 2.24
N ASP A 155 21.69 -0.18 3.09
CA ASP A 155 21.76 -1.64 3.21
C ASP A 155 20.63 -2.20 4.08
N ILE A 156 20.31 -1.55 5.21
CA ILE A 156 19.45 -2.12 6.24
C ILE A 156 18.00 -1.62 6.20
N TYR A 157 17.73 -0.37 5.74
CA TYR A 157 16.37 0.16 5.74
C TYR A 157 15.46 -0.63 4.80
N PRO A 158 14.32 -1.15 5.29
CA PRO A 158 13.55 -2.12 4.52
C PRO A 158 12.70 -1.51 3.39
N TYR A 159 12.46 -0.19 3.42
CA TYR A 159 11.68 0.55 2.40
C TYR A 159 12.61 1.36 1.51
N LYS A 160 13.31 0.68 0.60
CA LYS A 160 14.40 1.28 -0.21
C LYS A 160 13.91 2.23 -1.29
N ASP A 161 12.64 2.13 -1.66
CA ASP A 161 11.99 3.03 -2.61
C ASP A 161 11.98 4.50 -2.13
N ILE A 162 11.97 4.73 -0.80
CA ILE A 162 11.94 6.06 -0.19
C ILE A 162 13.18 6.91 -0.55
N PHE A 163 14.35 6.29 -0.77
CA PHE A 163 15.58 7.01 -1.11
C PHE A 163 15.50 7.77 -2.43
N LYS A 164 14.61 7.34 -3.33
CA LYS A 164 14.36 7.97 -4.63
C LYS A 164 13.26 9.03 -4.61
N ALA A 165 12.49 9.11 -3.53
CA ALA A 165 11.49 10.15 -3.32
C ALA A 165 12.15 11.51 -3.05
N ASN A 166 11.40 12.62 -3.17
CA ASN A 166 11.91 13.90 -2.69
C ASN A 166 12.09 13.85 -1.15
N ALA A 167 13.09 14.56 -0.64
CA ALA A 167 13.50 14.46 0.76
C ALA A 167 12.42 14.95 1.73
N PHE A 168 11.64 15.97 1.35
CA PHE A 168 10.58 16.51 2.20
C PHE A 168 9.49 15.46 2.46
N ASP A 169 8.93 14.89 1.40
CA ASP A 169 7.83 13.94 1.51
C ASP A 169 8.31 12.59 2.09
N ALA A 170 9.57 12.19 1.80
CA ALA A 170 10.17 10.99 2.40
C ALA A 170 10.26 11.09 3.94
N LEU A 171 10.82 12.18 4.45
CA LEU A 171 10.93 12.40 5.90
C LEU A 171 9.57 12.66 6.56
N ASN A 172 8.66 13.34 5.86
CA ASN A 172 7.31 13.58 6.38
C ASN A 172 6.51 12.27 6.49
N LEU A 173 6.63 11.38 5.50
CA LEU A 173 6.02 10.04 5.53
C LEU A 173 6.59 9.21 6.68
N TYR A 174 7.92 9.22 6.86
CA TYR A 174 8.55 8.54 7.99
C TYR A 174 8.01 9.07 9.31
N LYS A 175 8.07 10.39 9.54
CA LYS A 175 7.62 11.03 10.77
C LYS A 175 6.19 10.66 11.14
N ARG A 176 5.28 10.61 10.16
CA ARG A 176 3.84 10.38 10.40
C ARG A 176 3.47 8.92 10.51
N ASP A 177 3.97 8.11 9.57
CA ASP A 177 3.35 6.83 9.28
C ASP A 177 4.29 5.63 9.47
N LEU A 178 5.62 5.86 9.50
CA LEU A 178 6.61 4.78 9.62
C LEU A 178 7.38 4.79 10.94
N ASN A 179 7.32 5.88 11.70
CA ASN A 179 8.01 6.03 12.98
C ASN A 179 7.60 4.91 13.94
N ILE A 180 8.60 4.27 14.56
CA ILE A 180 8.37 3.15 15.49
C ILE A 180 7.67 3.57 16.79
N ASN A 181 7.66 4.86 17.12
CA ASN A 181 6.92 5.40 18.27
C ASN A 181 5.41 5.47 18.02
N ASN A 182 4.94 5.29 16.79
CA ASN A 182 3.52 5.14 16.50
C ASN A 182 3.00 3.80 17.03
N ASN A 183 1.77 3.79 17.54
CA ASN A 183 1.08 2.54 17.83
C ASN A 183 0.56 1.94 16.51
N PHE A 184 0.98 0.72 16.21
CA PHE A 184 0.50 0.00 15.04
C PHE A 184 -0.55 -1.04 15.40
N TYR A 185 -1.49 -1.22 14.46
CA TYR A 185 -2.63 -2.12 14.63
C TYR A 185 -2.82 -2.98 13.39
N ILE A 186 -3.42 -4.15 13.62
CA ILE A 186 -4.01 -5.02 12.59
C ILE A 186 -5.51 -5.15 12.84
N LEU A 187 -6.23 -5.66 11.84
CA LEU A 187 -7.63 -6.03 12.00
C LEU A 187 -7.72 -7.56 12.10
N GLN A 188 -8.23 -8.07 13.19
CA GLN A 188 -8.45 -9.51 13.38
C GLN A 188 -9.32 -10.07 12.25
N GLY A 189 -8.83 -11.13 11.58
CA GLY A 189 -9.49 -11.72 10.41
C GLY A 189 -9.16 -11.03 9.08
N GLY A 190 -8.33 -9.98 9.10
CA GLY A 190 -7.75 -9.31 7.92
C GLY A 190 -8.50 -8.05 7.46
N LEU A 191 -7.77 -7.18 6.77
CA LEU A 191 -8.27 -5.87 6.30
C LEU A 191 -9.31 -5.98 5.16
N MET A 192 -9.34 -7.10 4.44
CA MET A 192 -10.32 -7.32 3.36
C MET A 192 -11.78 -7.28 3.86
N GLN A 193 -12.03 -7.57 5.16
CA GLN A 193 -13.36 -7.43 5.77
C GLN A 193 -13.96 -6.03 5.58
N ILE A 194 -13.11 -4.97 5.53
CA ILE A 194 -13.56 -3.59 5.31
C ILE A 194 -14.18 -3.47 3.92
N THR A 195 -13.51 -3.97 2.90
CA THR A 195 -13.98 -3.87 1.51
C THR A 195 -15.18 -4.77 1.25
N GLU A 196 -15.23 -5.94 1.87
CA GLU A 196 -16.40 -6.83 1.84
C GLU A 196 -17.63 -6.21 2.51
N LYS A 197 -17.44 -5.56 3.64
CA LYS A 197 -18.54 -4.86 4.34
C LYS A 197 -19.00 -3.65 3.55
N LEU A 198 -18.08 -2.84 3.01
CA LEU A 198 -18.43 -1.72 2.12
C LEU A 198 -19.25 -2.20 0.91
N LYS A 199 -18.86 -3.31 0.26
CA LYS A 199 -19.65 -3.92 -0.82
C LYS A 199 -21.08 -4.22 -0.38
N LYS A 200 -21.26 -4.85 0.77
CA LYS A 200 -22.59 -5.18 1.33
C LYS A 200 -23.42 -3.93 1.56
N GLU A 201 -22.86 -2.92 2.21
CA GLU A 201 -23.54 -1.65 2.48
C GLU A 201 -23.91 -0.90 1.18
N ILE A 202 -23.00 -0.88 0.18
CA ILE A 202 -23.26 -0.26 -1.12
C ILE A 202 -24.43 -0.92 -1.81
N ILE A 203 -24.46 -2.26 -1.85
CA ILE A 203 -25.55 -3.02 -2.50
C ILE A 203 -26.88 -2.80 -1.76
N SER A 204 -26.88 -2.81 -0.42
CA SER A 204 -28.10 -2.57 0.37
C SER A 204 -28.71 -1.18 0.18
N MET A 205 -27.88 -0.19 -0.17
CA MET A 205 -28.31 1.18 -0.51
C MET A 205 -28.68 1.35 -2.00
N GLY A 206 -28.68 0.28 -2.79
CA GLY A 206 -29.04 0.30 -4.23
C GLY A 206 -27.88 0.70 -5.16
N GLY A 207 -26.65 0.72 -4.66
CA GLY A 207 -25.45 0.94 -5.49
C GLY A 207 -25.17 -0.26 -6.39
N VAL A 208 -24.67 0.03 -7.60
CA VAL A 208 -24.35 -1.00 -8.61
C VAL A 208 -22.84 -1.19 -8.68
N ILE A 209 -22.38 -2.44 -8.65
CA ILE A 209 -20.96 -2.82 -8.82
C ILE A 209 -20.87 -3.85 -9.95
N LYS A 210 -19.99 -3.59 -10.92
CA LYS A 210 -19.70 -4.51 -12.03
C LYS A 210 -18.23 -4.91 -12.03
N LEU A 211 -17.98 -6.18 -11.79
CA LEU A 211 -16.64 -6.79 -11.83
C LEU A 211 -16.30 -7.24 -13.26
N ASN A 212 -15.00 -7.54 -13.50
CA ASN A 212 -14.48 -7.92 -14.82
C ASN A 212 -14.87 -6.90 -15.91
N THR A 213 -14.98 -5.63 -15.51
CA THR A 213 -15.40 -4.52 -16.38
C THR A 213 -14.29 -3.47 -16.40
N GLU A 214 -13.51 -3.49 -17.47
CA GLU A 214 -12.31 -2.65 -17.63
C GLU A 214 -12.64 -1.44 -18.49
N LEU A 215 -12.33 -0.24 -17.99
CA LEU A 215 -12.36 0.99 -18.78
C LEU A 215 -11.35 0.90 -19.93
N LYS A 216 -11.80 1.11 -21.16
CA LYS A 216 -10.98 1.14 -22.38
C LYS A 216 -10.79 2.55 -22.92
N ASN A 217 -11.84 3.34 -22.95
CA ASN A 217 -11.80 4.72 -23.43
C ASN A 217 -12.87 5.59 -22.76
N ILE A 218 -12.70 6.91 -22.83
CA ILE A 218 -13.66 7.92 -22.40
C ILE A 218 -13.91 8.83 -23.61
N GLU A 219 -15.15 9.17 -23.86
CA GLU A 219 -15.57 10.16 -24.85
C GLU A 219 -16.51 11.17 -24.19
N ASN A 220 -16.34 12.43 -24.48
CA ASN A 220 -17.28 13.46 -24.04
C ASN A 220 -18.38 13.61 -25.08
N ILE A 221 -19.61 13.52 -24.65
CA ILE A 221 -20.81 13.68 -25.47
C ILE A 221 -21.68 14.74 -24.81
N GLU A 222 -21.60 15.96 -25.31
CA GLU A 222 -22.43 17.11 -24.86
C GLU A 222 -22.38 17.34 -23.34
N GLY A 223 -21.18 17.21 -22.74
CA GLY A 223 -20.97 17.42 -21.30
C GLY A 223 -21.20 16.18 -20.43
N SER A 224 -21.66 15.07 -21.01
CA SER A 224 -21.71 13.74 -20.40
C SER A 224 -20.53 12.89 -20.88
N TYR A 225 -20.21 11.81 -20.17
CA TYR A 225 -19.09 10.93 -20.50
C TYR A 225 -19.59 9.54 -20.91
N LEU A 226 -19.25 9.12 -22.12
CA LEU A 226 -19.39 7.75 -22.57
C LEU A 226 -18.17 6.93 -22.12
N ILE A 227 -18.41 5.97 -21.27
CA ILE A 227 -17.41 5.10 -20.67
C ILE A 227 -17.39 3.80 -21.45
N LYS A 228 -16.44 3.65 -22.38
CA LYS A 228 -16.25 2.44 -23.17
C LYS A 228 -15.52 1.38 -22.35
N THR A 229 -16.08 0.20 -22.26
CA THR A 229 -15.49 -0.91 -21.51
C THR A 229 -15.27 -2.14 -22.39
N ASN A 230 -14.64 -3.17 -21.84
CA ASN A 230 -14.50 -4.48 -22.50
C ASN A 230 -15.81 -5.28 -22.58
N LYS A 231 -16.90 -4.79 -21.99
CA LYS A 231 -18.21 -5.50 -21.97
C LYS A 231 -19.32 -4.65 -22.61
N SER A 232 -19.62 -3.51 -22.02
CA SER A 232 -20.71 -2.63 -22.43
C SER A 232 -20.31 -1.20 -22.21
N ASP A 233 -20.92 -0.28 -22.92
CA ASP A 233 -20.71 1.15 -22.75
C ASP A 233 -21.72 1.73 -21.77
N TYR A 234 -21.28 2.75 -21.01
CA TYR A 234 -22.09 3.40 -20.00
C TYR A 234 -21.98 4.92 -20.14
N LEU A 235 -23.10 5.61 -19.96
CA LEU A 235 -23.14 7.09 -20.00
C LEU A 235 -23.28 7.63 -18.57
N CYS A 236 -22.51 8.69 -18.24
CA CYS A 236 -22.61 9.37 -16.94
C CYS A 236 -22.37 10.89 -17.03
N GLU A 237 -22.88 11.60 -16.02
CA GLU A 237 -22.66 13.04 -15.85
C GLU A 237 -21.32 13.33 -15.13
N LYS A 238 -20.91 12.44 -14.23
CA LYS A 238 -19.69 12.58 -13.43
C LYS A 238 -18.87 11.31 -13.45
N LEU A 239 -17.55 11.46 -13.60
CA LEU A 239 -16.63 10.35 -13.67
C LEU A 239 -15.56 10.48 -12.58
N ILE A 240 -15.40 9.41 -11.78
CA ILE A 240 -14.38 9.34 -10.73
C ILE A 240 -13.43 8.20 -11.05
N LEU A 241 -12.15 8.51 -11.20
CA LEU A 241 -11.09 7.56 -11.53
C LEU A 241 -10.26 7.29 -10.28
N THR A 242 -10.16 6.02 -9.87
CA THR A 242 -9.40 5.59 -8.69
C THR A 242 -8.29 4.60 -9.04
N GLY A 243 -7.96 4.52 -10.33
CA GLY A 243 -6.89 3.69 -10.86
C GLY A 243 -5.49 4.16 -10.42
N GLN A 244 -4.53 3.24 -10.51
CA GLN A 244 -3.13 3.58 -10.29
C GLN A 244 -2.57 4.39 -11.47
N LYS A 245 -1.45 5.09 -11.23
CA LYS A 245 -0.78 5.91 -12.27
C LYS A 245 -0.65 5.20 -13.62
N PRO A 246 -0.15 3.95 -13.74
CA PRO A 246 -0.02 3.30 -15.04
C PRO A 246 -1.35 3.09 -15.77
N ASP A 247 -2.43 2.80 -15.02
CA ASP A 247 -3.75 2.65 -15.62
C ASP A 247 -4.30 4.00 -16.11
N LEU A 248 -4.13 5.06 -15.32
CA LEU A 248 -4.56 6.41 -15.71
C LEU A 248 -3.81 6.92 -16.95
N LEU A 249 -2.50 6.64 -17.06
CA LEU A 249 -1.66 7.06 -18.20
C LEU A 249 -2.04 6.38 -19.52
N LYS A 250 -2.73 5.23 -19.48
CA LYS A 250 -3.23 4.52 -20.67
C LYS A 250 -4.49 5.16 -21.24
N ILE A 251 -5.22 5.96 -20.46
CA ILE A 251 -6.48 6.57 -20.87
C ILE A 251 -6.17 7.77 -21.77
N LYS A 252 -6.49 7.65 -23.08
CA LYS A 252 -6.20 8.68 -24.08
C LYS A 252 -6.83 10.05 -23.73
N TYR A 253 -8.03 10.04 -23.19
CA TYR A 253 -8.76 11.24 -22.77
C TYR A 253 -8.01 12.08 -21.73
N LEU A 254 -7.17 11.45 -20.90
CA LEU A 254 -6.36 12.12 -19.87
C LEU A 254 -5.03 12.70 -20.38
N LYS A 255 -4.76 12.64 -21.70
CA LYS A 255 -3.53 13.20 -22.31
C LYS A 255 -3.21 14.63 -21.88
N PRO A 256 -4.18 15.58 -21.79
CA PRO A 256 -3.91 16.95 -21.36
C PRO A 256 -3.35 17.07 -19.94
N VAL A 257 -3.67 16.13 -19.06
CA VAL A 257 -3.26 16.11 -17.64
C VAL A 257 -2.20 15.05 -17.33
N LYS A 258 -1.60 14.45 -18.36
CA LYS A 258 -0.58 13.39 -18.22
C LYS A 258 0.58 13.82 -17.30
N LYS A 259 1.07 15.07 -17.43
CA LYS A 259 2.15 15.60 -16.58
C LYS A 259 1.75 15.64 -15.10
N LEU A 260 0.48 15.93 -14.81
CA LEU A 260 -0.06 15.95 -13.46
C LEU A 260 -0.17 14.53 -12.90
N ILE A 261 -0.61 13.56 -13.71
CA ILE A 261 -0.70 12.15 -13.33
C ILE A 261 0.69 11.57 -13.08
N ASP A 262 1.70 11.95 -13.86
CA ASP A 262 3.06 11.39 -13.78
C ASP A 262 3.96 12.02 -12.70
N THR A 263 3.40 12.70 -11.71
CA THR A 263 4.14 13.32 -10.59
C THR A 263 4.59 12.34 -9.52
N VAL A 264 4.12 11.10 -9.58
CA VAL A 264 4.45 10.05 -8.63
C VAL A 264 5.28 8.94 -9.29
N ARG A 265 6.10 8.27 -8.48
CA ARG A 265 6.84 7.07 -8.82
C ARG A 265 6.19 5.88 -8.13
N ASN A 266 6.03 4.77 -8.82
CA ASN A 266 5.57 3.53 -8.20
C ASN A 266 6.74 2.58 -7.98
N ALA A 267 6.69 1.83 -6.90
CA ALA A 267 7.66 0.81 -6.53
C ALA A 267 7.00 -0.57 -6.42
N ASN A 268 7.76 -1.59 -6.84
CA ASN A 268 7.35 -2.97 -6.69
C ASN A 268 7.45 -3.40 -5.24
N LEU A 269 6.59 -4.34 -4.84
CA LEU A 269 6.55 -4.85 -3.48
C LEU A 269 6.24 -6.34 -3.52
N CYS A 270 6.94 -7.13 -2.70
CA CYS A 270 6.68 -8.56 -2.62
C CYS A 270 6.72 -9.06 -1.19
N ARG A 271 5.82 -9.98 -0.87
CA ARG A 271 5.77 -10.72 0.38
C ARG A 271 5.85 -12.21 0.10
N PHE A 272 6.70 -12.92 0.85
CA PHE A 272 6.84 -14.36 0.78
C PHE A 272 6.39 -14.98 2.09
N TYR A 273 5.37 -15.84 2.01
CA TYR A 273 4.82 -16.53 3.16
C TYR A 273 5.15 -18.01 3.09
N PHE A 274 5.63 -18.54 4.22
CA PHE A 274 5.87 -19.97 4.43
C PHE A 274 5.04 -20.48 5.59
N ILE A 275 4.57 -21.73 5.48
CA ILE A 275 3.96 -22.47 6.58
C ILE A 275 4.84 -23.68 6.83
N PHE A 276 5.30 -23.81 8.06
CA PHE A 276 6.05 -24.97 8.52
C PHE A 276 5.12 -25.96 9.24
N ASP A 277 5.48 -27.23 9.22
CA ASP A 277 4.80 -28.22 10.06
C ASP A 277 4.96 -27.82 11.53
N THR A 278 3.89 -27.88 12.32
CA THR A 278 3.91 -27.44 13.72
C THR A 278 4.87 -28.28 14.59
N LYS A 279 5.17 -29.52 14.18
CA LYS A 279 6.22 -30.33 14.81
C LYS A 279 7.64 -29.79 14.58
N ASN A 280 7.83 -28.99 13.54
CA ASN A 280 9.12 -28.51 13.06
C ASN A 280 9.22 -26.96 13.02
N CYS A 281 8.31 -26.21 13.67
CA CYS A 281 8.30 -24.76 13.65
C CYS A 281 8.96 -24.11 14.87
N SER A 282 9.47 -24.91 15.81
CA SER A 282 10.11 -24.41 17.04
C SER A 282 11.30 -23.48 16.78
N TRP A 283 11.94 -23.61 15.63
CA TRP A 283 13.13 -22.83 15.27
C TRP A 283 12.89 -21.32 15.27
N PHE A 284 11.66 -20.84 15.00
CA PHE A 284 11.36 -19.40 15.05
C PHE A 284 10.48 -18.96 16.23
N LYS A 285 10.24 -19.83 17.22
CA LYS A 285 9.39 -19.55 18.39
C LYS A 285 9.79 -18.25 19.12
N ASN A 286 11.10 -18.05 19.30
CA ASN A 286 11.65 -16.92 20.04
C ASN A 286 12.19 -15.81 19.12
N ILE A 287 12.06 -15.98 17.79
CA ILE A 287 12.51 -14.97 16.83
C ILE A 287 11.48 -13.86 16.76
N LYS A 288 11.93 -12.62 16.95
CA LYS A 288 11.11 -11.42 16.81
C LYS A 288 11.13 -10.93 15.38
N LYS A 289 10.25 -9.97 15.08
CA LYS A 289 10.30 -9.23 13.81
C LYS A 289 11.71 -8.66 13.62
N THR A 290 12.35 -8.99 12.51
CA THR A 290 13.76 -8.70 12.25
C THR A 290 13.94 -7.98 10.91
N ILE A 291 14.78 -6.96 10.90
CA ILE A 291 15.30 -6.31 9.69
C ILE A 291 16.70 -6.83 9.43
N THR A 292 17.05 -7.00 8.16
CA THR A 292 18.38 -7.47 7.77
C THR A 292 18.88 -6.76 6.51
N ASP A 293 20.19 -6.68 6.38
CA ASP A 293 20.90 -6.19 5.19
C ASP A 293 20.98 -7.23 4.05
N SER A 294 20.45 -8.43 4.28
CA SER A 294 20.28 -9.43 3.22
C SER A 294 19.13 -9.06 2.28
N LYS A 295 18.99 -9.80 1.18
CA LYS A 295 17.88 -9.60 0.24
C LYS A 295 16.49 -9.97 0.80
N LEU A 296 16.42 -10.51 2.02
CA LEU A 296 15.15 -10.74 2.72
C LEU A 296 14.48 -9.44 3.18
N SER A 297 15.25 -8.41 3.50
CA SER A 297 14.90 -7.13 4.13
C SER A 297 14.15 -7.28 5.45
N TYR A 298 13.01 -7.97 5.48
CA TYR A 298 12.25 -8.31 6.69
C TYR A 298 12.05 -9.80 6.83
N PHE A 299 12.14 -10.27 8.08
CA PHE A 299 11.58 -11.52 8.56
C PHE A 299 10.52 -11.21 9.64
N ILE A 300 9.29 -11.72 9.50
CA ILE A 300 8.18 -11.42 10.42
C ILE A 300 7.48 -12.72 10.80
N PRO A 301 7.68 -13.23 12.03
CA PRO A 301 6.87 -14.35 12.54
C PRO A 301 5.42 -13.87 12.70
N ILE A 302 4.48 -14.59 12.10
CA ILE A 302 3.06 -14.23 12.15
C ILE A 302 2.35 -15.03 13.24
N ASN A 303 2.46 -16.35 13.18
CA ASN A 303 1.88 -17.23 14.17
C ASN A 303 2.71 -18.52 14.26
N TYR A 304 3.48 -18.64 15.31
CA TYR A 304 4.35 -19.79 15.52
C TYR A 304 3.56 -21.07 15.80
N GLU A 305 2.39 -20.98 16.49
CA GLU A 305 1.57 -22.16 16.82
C GLU A 305 0.96 -22.83 15.59
N THR A 306 0.79 -22.08 14.52
CA THR A 306 0.31 -22.59 13.24
C THR A 306 1.42 -22.75 12.21
N GLY A 307 2.67 -22.39 12.54
CA GLY A 307 3.82 -22.48 11.66
C GLY A 307 3.90 -21.38 10.60
N LEU A 308 3.07 -20.31 10.68
CA LEU A 308 3.00 -19.25 9.67
C LEU A 308 4.05 -18.16 9.91
N VAL A 309 4.84 -17.91 8.88
CA VAL A 309 5.83 -16.83 8.85
C VAL A 309 5.80 -16.07 7.54
N MET A 310 5.97 -14.76 7.58
CA MET A 310 6.39 -13.95 6.44
C MET A 310 7.91 -13.96 6.41
N ILE A 311 8.48 -14.86 5.59
CA ILE A 311 9.92 -15.11 5.55
C ILE A 311 10.69 -13.97 4.90
N SER A 312 10.04 -13.20 4.03
CA SER A 312 10.60 -12.02 3.41
C SER A 312 9.51 -11.01 3.04
N TYR A 313 9.82 -9.72 3.25
CA TYR A 313 9.04 -8.60 2.78
C TYR A 313 9.99 -7.56 2.18
N VAL A 314 9.86 -7.32 0.90
CA VAL A 314 10.84 -6.58 0.10
C VAL A 314 10.15 -5.63 -0.87
N ASP A 315 10.88 -4.59 -1.25
CA ASP A 315 10.50 -3.63 -2.28
C ASP A 315 11.57 -3.53 -3.40
N GLU A 316 11.26 -2.75 -4.41
CA GLU A 316 12.16 -2.33 -5.48
C GLU A 316 12.93 -3.48 -6.13
N TYR A 317 14.26 -3.33 -6.17
CA TYR A 317 15.16 -4.31 -6.78
C TYR A 317 15.03 -5.69 -6.14
N ASN A 318 14.96 -5.78 -4.80
CA ASN A 318 14.86 -7.06 -4.11
C ASN A 318 13.54 -7.77 -4.44
N ALA A 319 12.42 -7.04 -4.54
CA ALA A 319 11.14 -7.61 -4.95
C ALA A 319 11.20 -8.19 -6.36
N THR A 320 11.77 -7.45 -7.31
CA THR A 320 11.93 -7.90 -8.69
C THR A 320 12.90 -9.08 -8.81
N TYR A 321 14.02 -9.03 -8.09
CA TYR A 321 15.03 -10.09 -8.07
C TYR A 321 14.48 -11.42 -7.56
N LEU A 322 13.83 -11.39 -6.39
CA LEU A 322 13.25 -12.61 -5.79
C LEU A 322 12.06 -13.13 -6.62
N LYS A 323 11.25 -12.23 -7.20
CA LYS A 323 10.18 -12.64 -8.11
C LYS A 323 10.69 -13.32 -9.36
N LYS A 324 11.75 -12.81 -9.97
CA LYS A 324 12.41 -13.46 -11.11
C LYS A 324 12.94 -14.85 -10.74
N MET A 325 13.61 -14.96 -9.59
CA MET A 325 14.10 -16.27 -9.09
C MET A 325 12.93 -17.26 -8.89
N GLU A 326 11.78 -16.81 -8.40
CA GLU A 326 10.58 -17.64 -8.26
C GLU A 326 10.06 -18.14 -9.62
N MET A 327 10.05 -17.25 -10.62
CA MET A 327 9.60 -17.60 -11.98
C MET A 327 10.57 -18.59 -12.66
N ASP A 328 11.86 -18.42 -12.44
CA ASP A 328 12.89 -19.35 -12.98
C ASP A 328 12.82 -20.71 -12.26
N SER A 329 12.69 -20.73 -10.95
CA SER A 329 12.58 -21.96 -10.15
C SER A 329 12.09 -21.68 -8.73
N LYS A 330 10.84 -22.05 -8.44
CA LYS A 330 10.29 -21.93 -7.08
C LYS A 330 11.10 -22.70 -6.03
N PRO A 331 11.57 -23.96 -6.25
CA PRO A 331 12.45 -24.64 -5.32
C PRO A 331 13.75 -23.91 -5.04
N LYS A 332 14.37 -23.31 -6.07
CA LYS A 332 15.59 -22.48 -5.93
C LYS A 332 15.34 -21.28 -5.03
N LEU A 333 14.23 -20.57 -5.23
CA LEU A 333 13.84 -19.45 -4.35
C LEU A 333 13.66 -19.91 -2.92
N VAL A 334 12.90 -21.00 -2.68
CA VAL A 334 12.65 -21.53 -1.33
C VAL A 334 13.95 -21.85 -0.62
N ASN A 335 14.86 -22.59 -1.27
CA ASN A 335 16.17 -22.91 -0.71
C ASN A 335 17.01 -21.65 -0.44
N TYR A 336 16.98 -20.67 -1.34
CA TYR A 336 17.67 -19.39 -1.14
C TYR A 336 17.16 -18.67 0.12
N LEU A 337 15.84 -18.53 0.27
CA LEU A 337 15.25 -17.85 1.43
C LEU A 337 15.54 -18.58 2.75
N LEU A 338 15.53 -19.90 2.75
CA LEU A 338 15.90 -20.71 3.92
C LEU A 338 17.38 -20.52 4.29
N ASN A 339 18.29 -20.61 3.32
CA ASN A 339 19.72 -20.42 3.54
C ASN A 339 20.04 -19.02 4.08
N GLU A 340 19.35 -17.97 3.61
CA GLU A 340 19.52 -16.61 4.14
C GLU A 340 19.04 -16.56 5.62
N CYS A 341 17.94 -17.23 5.97
CA CYS A 341 17.48 -17.33 7.35
C CYS A 341 18.44 -18.16 8.23
N GLU A 342 18.98 -19.26 7.72
CA GLU A 342 19.99 -20.09 8.42
C GLU A 342 21.22 -19.24 8.79
N LYS A 343 21.74 -18.48 7.83
CA LYS A 343 22.87 -17.53 8.05
C LYS A 343 22.50 -16.44 9.06
N MET A 344 21.34 -15.81 8.88
CA MET A 344 20.90 -14.68 9.70
C MET A 344 20.71 -15.06 11.16
N PHE A 345 20.17 -16.25 11.45
CA PHE A 345 19.85 -16.70 12.81
C PHE A 345 20.86 -17.68 13.39
N GLY A 346 21.92 -18.03 12.67
CA GLY A 346 22.91 -19.01 13.11
C GLY A 346 22.33 -20.42 13.28
N ILE A 347 21.31 -20.77 12.49
CA ILE A 347 20.64 -22.07 12.56
C ILE A 347 21.26 -22.99 11.51
N LYS A 348 21.75 -24.16 11.96
CA LYS A 348 22.44 -25.12 11.08
C LYS A 348 21.56 -25.59 9.93
N LYS A 349 20.27 -25.86 10.21
CA LYS A 349 19.32 -26.37 9.22
C LYS A 349 17.89 -25.98 9.59
N ILE A 350 17.21 -25.28 8.70
CA ILE A 350 15.79 -24.98 8.80
C ILE A 350 15.01 -26.05 8.01
N PRO A 351 13.94 -26.64 8.57
CA PRO A 351 13.13 -27.62 7.85
C PRO A 351 12.45 -27.01 6.63
N LYS A 352 12.14 -27.83 5.64
CA LYS A 352 11.38 -27.36 4.47
C LYS A 352 9.95 -26.97 4.87
N PRO A 353 9.42 -25.86 4.35
CA PRO A 353 8.03 -25.50 4.58
C PRO A 353 7.08 -26.48 3.87
N ILE A 354 5.92 -26.71 4.46
CA ILE A 354 4.86 -27.55 3.87
C ILE A 354 3.99 -26.76 2.87
N TRP A 355 4.06 -25.44 2.90
CA TRP A 355 3.36 -24.57 1.99
C TRP A 355 4.11 -23.24 1.80
N THR A 356 4.06 -22.69 0.58
CA THR A 356 4.70 -21.41 0.26
C THR A 356 3.88 -20.62 -0.75
N LYS A 357 3.84 -19.31 -0.59
CA LYS A 357 3.21 -18.38 -1.55
C LYS A 357 3.87 -17.02 -1.52
N SER A 358 4.01 -16.42 -2.70
CA SER A 358 4.40 -15.02 -2.87
C SER A 358 3.20 -14.17 -3.29
N PHE A 359 3.25 -12.88 -2.91
CA PHE A 359 2.34 -11.86 -3.39
C PHE A 359 3.16 -10.68 -3.91
N TYR A 360 3.15 -10.51 -5.21
CA TYR A 360 3.91 -9.48 -5.91
C TYR A 360 2.98 -8.39 -6.45
N TRP A 361 3.35 -7.15 -6.21
CA TRP A 361 2.65 -5.96 -6.65
C TRP A 361 3.58 -5.06 -7.45
N GLU A 362 3.37 -4.91 -8.76
CA GLU A 362 4.18 -4.03 -9.62
C GLU A 362 4.11 -2.56 -9.20
N CYS A 363 2.95 -2.13 -8.72
CA CYS A 363 2.73 -0.79 -8.20
C CYS A 363 2.27 -0.88 -6.75
N GLY A 364 3.09 -1.53 -5.90
CA GLY A 364 2.75 -1.78 -4.50
C GLY A 364 2.57 -0.51 -3.69
N VAL A 365 3.45 0.46 -3.90
CA VAL A 365 3.47 1.76 -3.22
C VAL A 365 3.77 2.90 -4.20
N GLY A 366 3.41 4.12 -3.81
CA GLY A 366 3.73 5.34 -4.55
C GLY A 366 4.56 6.30 -3.73
N ASN A 367 5.45 7.06 -4.39
CA ASN A 367 6.25 8.12 -3.79
C ASN A 367 6.28 9.34 -4.69
N TRP A 368 6.32 10.54 -4.10
CA TRP A 368 6.43 11.78 -4.84
C TRP A 368 7.80 11.92 -5.52
N LYS A 369 7.81 12.29 -6.78
CA LYS A 369 9.03 12.58 -7.52
C LYS A 369 9.72 13.84 -6.99
N VAL A 370 11.01 13.96 -7.25
CA VAL A 370 11.80 15.17 -6.99
C VAL A 370 11.24 16.33 -7.82
N GLY A 371 11.21 17.53 -7.24
CA GLY A 371 10.68 18.75 -7.88
C GLY A 371 9.15 18.89 -7.80
N VAL A 372 8.46 17.98 -7.11
CA VAL A 372 6.99 18.00 -7.02
C VAL A 372 6.54 18.63 -5.70
N ASP A 373 5.59 19.56 -5.78
CA ASP A 373 4.83 20.01 -4.62
C ASP A 373 3.61 19.11 -4.39
N SER A 374 3.75 18.15 -3.48
CA SER A 374 2.75 17.13 -3.18
C SER A 374 1.38 17.72 -2.81
N LYS A 375 1.34 18.78 -1.99
CA LYS A 375 0.09 19.44 -1.57
C LYS A 375 -0.62 20.12 -2.74
N LEU A 376 0.15 20.82 -3.58
CA LEU A 376 -0.39 21.47 -4.78
C LEU A 376 -0.93 20.44 -5.78
N ILE A 377 -0.20 19.34 -5.98
CA ILE A 377 -0.64 18.27 -6.89
C ILE A 377 -1.89 17.58 -6.37
N GLU A 378 -1.95 17.21 -5.09
CA GLU A 378 -3.15 16.61 -4.49
C GLU A 378 -4.40 17.48 -4.72
N LYS A 379 -4.29 18.80 -4.53
CA LYS A 379 -5.37 19.74 -4.79
C LYS A 379 -5.78 19.77 -6.26
N LYS A 380 -4.80 19.77 -7.20
CA LYS A 380 -5.05 19.83 -8.64
C LYS A 380 -5.60 18.52 -9.19
N ILE A 381 -5.03 17.37 -8.76
CA ILE A 381 -5.41 16.07 -9.32
C ILE A 381 -6.83 15.66 -8.96
N SER A 382 -7.36 16.11 -7.82
CA SER A 382 -8.73 15.78 -7.41
C SER A 382 -9.82 16.29 -8.35
N LYS A 383 -9.55 17.36 -9.14
CA LYS A 383 -10.35 17.81 -10.30
C LYS A 383 -9.38 18.34 -11.37
N PRO A 384 -8.77 17.43 -12.18
CA PRO A 384 -7.63 17.77 -13.01
C PRO A 384 -7.97 18.67 -14.21
N MET A 385 -9.22 18.66 -14.66
CA MET A 385 -9.75 19.49 -15.76
C MET A 385 -10.85 20.40 -15.22
N ARG A 386 -10.60 21.72 -15.28
CA ARG A 386 -11.42 22.73 -14.59
C ARG A 386 -12.90 22.70 -15.00
N ASN A 387 -13.16 22.56 -16.30
CA ASN A 387 -14.50 22.64 -16.87
C ASN A 387 -15.19 21.27 -17.02
N GLU A 388 -14.58 20.21 -16.49
CA GLU A 388 -15.10 18.87 -16.60
C GLU A 388 -15.46 18.28 -15.25
N ASN A 389 -16.41 17.36 -15.25
CA ASN A 389 -16.82 16.61 -14.07
C ASN A 389 -16.05 15.28 -13.96
N ILE A 390 -14.74 15.33 -14.21
CA ILE A 390 -13.81 14.21 -14.02
C ILE A 390 -12.97 14.48 -12.79
N PHE A 391 -12.91 13.45 -11.94
CA PHE A 391 -12.22 13.50 -10.65
C PHE A 391 -11.25 12.32 -10.54
N ILE A 392 -10.12 12.53 -9.86
CA ILE A 392 -9.13 11.48 -9.60
C ILE A 392 -8.83 11.43 -8.11
N CYS A 393 -8.87 10.23 -7.51
CA CYS A 393 -8.39 9.97 -6.16
C CYS A 393 -7.68 8.61 -6.07
N GLY A 394 -6.95 8.41 -4.99
CA GLY A 394 -6.18 7.21 -4.71
C GLY A 394 -4.95 7.55 -3.89
N GLU A 395 -4.39 6.59 -3.19
CA GLU A 395 -3.27 6.81 -2.27
C GLU A 395 -2.04 7.42 -2.94
N ASN A 396 -1.82 7.14 -4.23
CA ASN A 396 -0.69 7.68 -4.99
C ASN A 396 -0.59 9.21 -4.91
N TYR A 397 -1.71 9.89 -4.78
CA TYR A 397 -1.79 11.35 -4.80
C TYR A 397 -2.09 11.97 -3.44
N SER A 398 -1.94 11.23 -2.35
CA SER A 398 -2.03 11.78 -1.01
C SER A 398 -0.73 12.47 -0.60
N SER A 399 -0.79 13.74 -0.25
CA SER A 399 0.36 14.51 0.23
C SER A 399 0.77 14.18 1.67
N GLU A 400 -0.08 13.49 2.40
CA GLU A 400 0.16 13.20 3.81
C GLU A 400 0.38 11.72 4.12
N SER A 401 -0.40 10.82 3.52
CA SER A 401 -0.38 9.38 3.85
C SER A 401 -0.27 8.53 2.60
N GLN A 402 0.66 8.92 1.70
CA GLN A 402 0.99 8.13 0.51
C GLN A 402 1.43 6.72 0.92
N SER A 403 1.13 5.71 0.12
CA SER A 403 1.39 4.29 0.40
C SER A 403 0.52 3.64 1.49
N TRP A 404 -0.47 4.36 2.03
CA TRP A 404 -1.39 3.86 3.07
C TRP A 404 -2.86 3.93 2.66
N ILE A 405 -3.70 3.10 3.31
CA ILE A 405 -5.17 3.16 3.14
C ILE A 405 -5.69 4.55 3.47
N GLU A 406 -5.16 5.16 4.53
CA GLU A 406 -5.52 6.51 4.96
C GLU A 406 -5.39 7.54 3.83
N GLY A 407 -4.32 7.46 3.03
CA GLY A 407 -4.12 8.35 1.88
C GLY A 407 -5.18 8.17 0.80
N ALA A 408 -5.62 6.94 0.57
CA ALA A 408 -6.71 6.67 -0.36
C ALA A 408 -8.04 7.28 0.14
N LEU A 409 -8.33 7.18 1.43
CA LEU A 409 -9.52 7.78 2.05
C LEU A 409 -9.47 9.31 2.03
N LYS A 410 -8.33 9.93 2.37
CA LYS A 410 -8.15 11.39 2.33
C LYS A 410 -8.38 11.97 0.94
N THR A 411 -7.80 11.36 -0.08
CA THR A 411 -8.00 11.82 -1.46
C THR A 411 -9.44 11.60 -1.93
N ALA A 412 -10.11 10.54 -1.47
CA ALA A 412 -11.53 10.34 -1.72
C ALA A 412 -12.40 11.44 -1.06
N GLU A 413 -12.12 11.82 0.19
CA GLU A 413 -12.79 12.96 0.85
C GLU A 413 -12.56 14.27 0.08
N ASN A 414 -11.35 14.51 -0.44
CA ASN A 414 -11.07 15.69 -1.26
C ASN A 414 -11.90 15.71 -2.56
N VAL A 415 -12.19 14.57 -3.16
CA VAL A 415 -13.09 14.46 -4.32
C VAL A 415 -14.54 14.65 -3.88
N LEU A 416 -14.98 14.00 -2.81
CA LEU A 416 -16.34 14.13 -2.29
C LEU A 416 -16.72 15.57 -1.94
N SER A 417 -15.77 16.36 -1.43
CA SER A 417 -16.00 17.79 -1.13
C SER A 417 -16.23 18.65 -2.38
N LYS A 418 -15.79 18.20 -3.56
CA LYS A 418 -15.93 18.92 -4.85
C LYS A 418 -17.13 18.47 -5.68
N ILE A 419 -17.69 17.32 -5.34
CA ILE A 419 -18.91 16.79 -6.00
C ILE A 419 -20.13 17.47 -5.36
N LYS A 420 -20.73 18.39 -6.12
CA LYS A 420 -21.98 19.06 -5.75
C LYS A 420 -23.18 18.17 -6.05
#